data_f474bedd29928ee70c6dd982119d971a
#
_entry.id   f474bedd29928ee70c6dd982119d971a
#
_cell.length_a   1.000
_cell.length_b   1.000
_cell.length_c   1.000
_cell.angle_alpha   90.00
_cell.angle_beta   90.00
_cell.angle_gamma   90.00
#
_symmetry.space_group_name_H-M   'P 1'
#
loop_
_entity.id
_entity.type
_entity.pdbx_description
1 polymer ?
#
loop_
_entity_poly.entity_id
_entity_poly.type
_entity_poly.pdbx_seq_one_letter_code
_entity_poly.pdbx_strand_id
1 'polypeptide(L)'
;MGRPKATLPLGQHETFLSRIVATFLDAGVDDVVVVVGHHANEIAESFSASGLPARFVINPHYDRGQLSSIVAGLAVVDRPGVVATLVTLVDVPLVSAATVRAVLDCYRRTHAPVVRPTSGMRHGHPLLIDRSLFAALRAAEPEAGAKPVVRAHASAAGDLPIADEGAFTDIDTEEEYRKWVRPGDRSGGGEGSR
;
A
#
# COMPACT_ATOMS: atom_id res chain seq x y z
N MET A 1 3.07 3.41 -19.22
CA MET A 1 3.21 4.70 -18.50
C MET A 1 4.64 5.23 -18.35
N GLY A 2 5.68 4.77 -18.93
CA GLY A 2 7.05 5.34 -19.06
C GLY A 2 7.75 5.91 -17.81
N ARG A 3 7.09 5.99 -16.64
CA ARG A 3 7.61 6.50 -15.36
C ARG A 3 7.25 5.52 -14.24
N PRO A 4 8.07 5.45 -13.16
CA PRO A 4 7.73 4.64 -11.98
C PRO A 4 6.37 5.07 -11.40
N LYS A 5 5.49 4.13 -11.05
CA LYS A 5 4.19 4.43 -10.45
C LYS A 5 4.30 5.29 -9.19
N ALA A 6 5.33 5.07 -8.39
CA ALA A 6 5.61 5.84 -7.18
C ALA A 6 5.69 7.35 -7.42
N THR A 7 6.16 7.77 -8.61
CA THR A 7 6.34 9.18 -9.00
C THR A 7 5.18 9.75 -9.80
N LEU A 8 4.12 8.97 -10.05
CA LEU A 8 2.94 9.48 -10.77
C LEU A 8 2.24 10.56 -9.94
N PRO A 9 1.91 11.70 -10.54
CA PRO A 9 1.20 12.78 -9.85
C PRO A 9 -0.18 12.35 -9.35
N LEU A 10 -0.54 12.80 -8.14
CA LEU A 10 -1.87 12.69 -7.57
C LEU A 10 -2.32 14.09 -7.13
N GLY A 11 -2.99 14.83 -8.04
CA GLY A 11 -3.27 16.25 -7.84
C GLY A 11 -2.07 17.15 -8.14
N GLN A 12 -1.99 18.33 -7.49
CA GLN A 12 -1.01 19.37 -7.84
C GLN A 12 0.36 19.17 -7.20
N HIS A 13 0.43 18.58 -6.00
CA HIS A 13 1.66 18.58 -5.18
C HIS A 13 2.03 17.21 -4.62
N GLU A 14 1.28 16.18 -4.95
CA GLU A 14 1.49 14.84 -4.42
C GLU A 14 1.82 13.84 -5.52
N THR A 15 2.51 12.79 -5.14
CA THR A 15 2.70 11.58 -5.95
C THR A 15 1.95 10.41 -5.30
N PHE A 16 1.82 9.29 -5.99
CA PHE A 16 1.26 8.08 -5.41
C PHE A 16 1.95 7.72 -4.11
N LEU A 17 3.29 7.72 -4.11
CA LEU A 17 4.06 7.37 -2.92
C LEU A 17 3.86 8.36 -1.79
N SER A 18 3.95 9.68 -2.05
CA SER A 18 3.79 10.68 -0.99
C SER A 18 2.37 10.67 -0.41
N ARG A 19 1.34 10.43 -1.23
CA ARG A 19 -0.04 10.27 -0.75
C ARG A 19 -0.18 9.07 0.18
N ILE A 20 0.36 7.91 -0.19
CA ILE A 20 0.31 6.71 0.66
C ILE A 20 1.00 6.99 1.99
N VAL A 21 2.22 7.53 1.96
CA VAL A 21 2.97 7.83 3.19
C VAL A 21 2.21 8.81 4.07
N ALA A 22 1.69 9.91 3.52
CA ALA A 22 0.88 10.88 4.26
C ALA A 22 -0.35 10.21 4.89
N THR A 23 -1.07 9.37 4.14
CA THR A 23 -2.24 8.64 4.62
C THR A 23 -1.92 7.75 5.83
N PHE A 24 -0.77 7.06 5.81
CA PHE A 24 -0.35 6.21 6.93
C PHE A 24 0.07 7.05 8.15
N LEU A 25 0.81 8.14 7.95
CA LEU A 25 1.17 9.06 9.02
C LEU A 25 -0.08 9.69 9.66
N ASP A 26 -1.05 10.13 8.86
CA ASP A 26 -2.33 10.66 9.32
C ASP A 26 -3.16 9.62 10.10
N ALA A 27 -2.96 8.35 9.81
CA ALA A 27 -3.59 7.26 10.55
C ALA A 27 -2.89 6.92 11.87
N GLY A 28 -1.74 7.57 12.17
CA GLY A 28 -0.96 7.33 13.38
C GLY A 28 0.08 6.23 13.25
N VAL A 29 0.47 5.87 12.04
CA VAL A 29 1.65 5.01 11.77
C VAL A 29 2.87 5.92 11.73
N ASP A 30 3.79 5.75 12.65
CA ASP A 30 4.97 6.62 12.84
C ASP A 30 6.27 6.07 12.22
N ASP A 31 6.28 4.81 11.80
CA ASP A 31 7.43 4.18 11.15
C ASP A 31 7.04 3.61 9.78
N VAL A 32 7.29 4.37 8.74
CA VAL A 32 6.97 3.99 7.36
C VAL A 32 8.26 3.57 6.64
N VAL A 33 8.26 2.37 6.10
CA VAL A 33 9.36 1.81 5.29
C VAL A 33 8.90 1.65 3.85
N VAL A 34 9.61 2.30 2.95
CA VAL A 34 9.40 2.22 1.50
C VAL A 34 10.43 1.27 0.90
N VAL A 35 9.98 0.13 0.38
CA VAL A 35 10.86 -0.81 -0.30
C VAL A 35 10.86 -0.50 -1.78
N VAL A 36 12.04 -0.24 -2.32
CA VAL A 36 12.25 0.11 -3.73
C VAL A 36 13.16 -0.92 -4.42
N GLY A 37 12.90 -1.17 -5.68
CA GLY A 37 13.75 -2.02 -6.52
C GLY A 37 14.34 -1.20 -7.65
N HIS A 38 13.78 -1.36 -8.84
CA HIS A 38 14.15 -0.57 -10.01
C HIS A 38 13.87 0.91 -9.80
N HIS A 39 14.68 1.80 -10.35
CA HIS A 39 14.57 3.26 -10.21
C HIS A 39 14.64 3.81 -8.76
N ALA A 40 15.32 3.11 -7.84
CA ALA A 40 15.38 3.49 -6.44
C ALA A 40 15.78 4.96 -6.20
N ASN A 41 16.83 5.44 -6.89
CA ASN A 41 17.32 6.81 -6.74
C ASN A 41 16.29 7.85 -7.25
N GLU A 42 15.67 7.62 -8.40
CA GLU A 42 14.65 8.49 -8.98
C GLU A 42 13.44 8.61 -8.04
N ILE A 43 13.00 7.47 -7.47
CA ILE A 43 11.87 7.44 -6.53
C ILE A 43 12.22 8.18 -5.23
N ALA A 44 13.40 7.95 -4.66
CA ALA A 44 13.83 8.59 -3.42
C ALA A 44 13.99 10.12 -3.61
N GLU A 45 14.57 10.56 -4.72
CA GLU A 45 14.71 11.98 -5.05
C GLU A 45 13.34 12.65 -5.22
N SER A 46 12.45 12.03 -6.01
CA SER A 46 11.07 12.52 -6.19
C SER A 46 10.32 12.62 -4.85
N PHE A 47 10.48 11.64 -3.98
CA PHE A 47 9.82 11.61 -2.67
C PHE A 47 10.38 12.66 -1.71
N SER A 48 11.67 12.96 -1.78
CA SER A 48 12.32 13.94 -0.88
C SER A 48 11.66 15.33 -0.94
N ALA A 49 11.10 15.69 -2.09
CA ALA A 49 10.36 16.94 -2.27
C ALA A 49 9.07 17.01 -1.42
N SER A 50 8.55 15.91 -0.94
CA SER A 50 7.36 15.89 -0.07
C SER A 50 7.64 16.32 1.36
N GLY A 51 8.91 16.25 1.82
CA GLY A 51 9.29 16.50 3.20
C GLY A 51 8.74 15.50 4.23
N LEU A 52 8.06 14.44 3.78
CA LEU A 52 7.47 13.43 4.67
C LEU A 52 8.53 12.45 5.19
N PRO A 53 8.42 12.00 6.46
CA PRO A 53 9.34 11.02 7.00
C PRO A 53 9.05 9.62 6.46
N ALA A 54 10.03 8.97 5.85
CA ALA A 54 10.01 7.56 5.49
C ALA A 54 11.43 7.02 5.39
N ARG A 55 11.60 5.74 5.68
CA ARG A 55 12.87 5.03 5.50
C ARG A 55 12.85 4.25 4.19
N PHE A 56 13.89 4.38 3.38
CA PHE A 56 14.00 3.65 2.13
C PHE A 56 14.87 2.41 2.27
N VAL A 57 14.42 1.30 1.69
CA VAL A 57 15.13 0.03 1.63
C VAL A 57 15.22 -0.41 0.19
N ILE A 58 16.43 -0.66 -0.29
CA ILE A 58 16.64 -1.18 -1.64
C ILE A 58 16.53 -2.70 -1.60
N ASN A 59 15.61 -3.24 -2.42
CA ASN A 59 15.54 -4.67 -2.68
C ASN A 59 16.31 -4.99 -3.97
N PRO A 60 17.50 -5.60 -3.92
CA PRO A 60 18.25 -5.94 -5.12
C PRO A 60 17.63 -7.13 -5.90
N HIS A 61 16.69 -7.84 -5.28
CA HIS A 61 16.01 -9.03 -5.83
C HIS A 61 14.55 -8.76 -6.21
N TYR A 62 14.22 -7.50 -6.56
CA TYR A 62 12.85 -7.10 -6.90
C TYR A 62 12.26 -7.89 -8.08
N ASP A 63 13.09 -8.42 -8.96
CA ASP A 63 12.74 -9.27 -10.10
C ASP A 63 12.17 -10.65 -9.69
N ARG A 64 12.41 -11.08 -8.43
CA ARG A 64 11.85 -12.31 -7.84
C ARG A 64 10.40 -12.16 -7.35
N GLY A 65 9.74 -11.06 -7.68
CA GLY A 65 8.35 -10.81 -7.34
C GLY A 65 8.13 -10.13 -5.99
N GLN A 66 6.87 -9.88 -5.69
CA GLN A 66 6.42 -9.05 -4.55
C GLN A 66 6.90 -9.56 -3.19
N LEU A 67 6.98 -10.89 -2.99
CA LEU A 67 7.43 -11.48 -1.73
C LEU A 67 8.84 -11.03 -1.38
N SER A 68 9.74 -10.92 -2.36
CA SER A 68 11.12 -10.46 -2.12
C SER A 68 11.16 -9.06 -1.49
N SER A 69 10.26 -8.18 -1.93
CA SER A 69 10.13 -6.83 -1.37
C SER A 69 9.52 -6.85 0.04
N ILE A 70 8.53 -7.70 0.30
CA ILE A 70 8.00 -7.88 1.66
C ILE A 70 9.11 -8.36 2.60
N VAL A 71 9.89 -9.35 2.20
CA VAL A 71 11.00 -9.89 3.00
C VAL A 71 12.09 -8.84 3.25
N ALA A 72 12.44 -8.04 2.25
CA ALA A 72 13.37 -6.92 2.40
C ALA A 72 12.86 -5.88 3.41
N GLY A 73 11.57 -5.54 3.37
CA GLY A 73 10.92 -4.67 4.36
C GLY A 73 10.94 -5.28 5.76
N LEU A 74 10.60 -6.57 5.89
CA LEU A 74 10.61 -7.29 7.16
C LEU A 74 12.01 -7.33 7.80
N ALA A 75 13.09 -7.35 7.03
CA ALA A 75 14.45 -7.30 7.55
C ALA A 75 14.75 -6.01 8.34
N VAL A 76 14.03 -4.93 8.04
CA VAL A 76 14.20 -3.61 8.67
C VAL A 76 13.17 -3.35 9.76
N VAL A 77 11.94 -3.83 9.61
CA VAL A 77 10.87 -3.56 10.58
C VAL A 77 10.82 -4.57 11.73
N ASP A 78 11.38 -5.80 11.57
CA ASP A 78 11.36 -6.84 12.60
C ASP A 78 12.38 -6.54 13.68
N ARG A 79 12.00 -5.74 14.66
CA ARG A 79 12.80 -5.30 15.79
C ARG A 79 11.99 -5.36 17.09
N PRO A 80 12.64 -5.32 18.27
CA PRO A 80 11.92 -5.25 19.54
C PRO A 80 10.88 -4.13 19.57
N GLY A 81 9.68 -4.44 20.09
CA GLY A 81 8.56 -3.51 20.18
C GLY A 81 7.62 -3.53 18.98
N VAL A 82 8.02 -4.05 17.82
CA VAL A 82 7.12 -4.25 16.69
C VAL A 82 6.29 -5.52 16.90
N VAL A 83 4.97 -5.38 16.86
CA VAL A 83 4.01 -6.49 17.04
C VAL A 83 3.31 -6.89 15.74
N ALA A 84 3.22 -5.98 14.80
CA ALA A 84 2.61 -6.21 13.48
C ALA A 84 3.17 -5.20 12.46
N THR A 85 2.94 -5.45 11.18
CA THR A 85 3.22 -4.52 10.09
C THR A 85 2.00 -4.36 9.18
N LEU A 86 1.82 -3.14 8.66
CA LEU A 86 0.91 -2.88 7.56
C LEU A 86 1.67 -2.99 6.24
N VAL A 87 1.08 -3.67 5.28
CA VAL A 87 1.63 -3.81 3.92
C VAL A 87 0.63 -3.23 2.93
N THR A 88 1.08 -2.30 2.10
CA THR A 88 0.30 -1.76 0.98
C THR A 88 1.13 -1.71 -0.28
N LEU A 89 0.47 -1.54 -1.41
CA LEU A 89 1.10 -1.44 -2.73
C LEU A 89 1.08 0.00 -3.21
N VAL A 90 2.05 0.37 -4.03
CA VAL A 90 2.16 1.72 -4.59
C VAL A 90 1.04 2.06 -5.58
N ASP A 91 0.38 1.06 -6.13
CA ASP A 91 -0.76 1.19 -7.04
C ASP A 91 -2.12 1.33 -6.35
N VAL A 92 -2.16 1.33 -5.01
CA VAL A 92 -3.36 1.58 -4.19
C VAL A 92 -3.26 2.93 -3.46
N PRO A 93 -3.13 4.07 -4.18
CA PRO A 93 -2.87 5.37 -3.55
C PRO A 93 -4.12 6.04 -2.97
N LEU A 94 -5.30 5.48 -3.19
CA LEU A 94 -6.59 6.10 -2.85
C LEU A 94 -7.17 5.64 -1.52
N VAL A 95 -6.51 4.74 -0.81
CA VAL A 95 -6.94 4.29 0.52
C VAL A 95 -7.00 5.48 1.50
N SER A 96 -8.06 5.54 2.29
CA SER A 96 -8.23 6.61 3.28
C SER A 96 -7.50 6.32 4.60
N ALA A 97 -7.11 7.36 5.33
CA ALA A 97 -6.57 7.23 6.68
C ALA A 97 -7.59 6.60 7.65
N ALA A 98 -8.89 6.78 7.40
CA ALA A 98 -9.95 6.13 8.19
C ALA A 98 -9.90 4.60 8.03
N THR A 99 -9.69 4.10 6.82
CA THR A 99 -9.52 2.66 6.56
C THR A 99 -8.26 2.11 7.25
N VAL A 100 -7.13 2.82 7.17
CA VAL A 100 -5.89 2.41 7.87
C VAL A 100 -6.13 2.33 9.37
N ARG A 101 -6.77 3.35 9.98
CA ARG A 101 -7.14 3.33 11.41
C ARG A 101 -8.06 2.16 11.75
N ALA A 102 -9.08 1.90 10.94
CA ALA A 102 -10.00 0.79 11.17
C ALA A 102 -9.30 -0.58 11.16
N VAL A 103 -8.31 -0.77 10.29
CA VAL A 103 -7.47 -1.99 10.26
C VAL A 103 -6.65 -2.11 11.55
N LEU A 104 -6.02 -1.02 12.01
CA LEU A 104 -5.27 -1.00 13.27
C LEU A 104 -6.16 -1.30 14.47
N ASP A 105 -7.35 -0.71 14.53
CA ASP A 105 -8.31 -0.91 15.65
C ASP A 105 -8.90 -2.32 15.63
N CYS A 106 -9.12 -2.89 14.45
CA CYS A 106 -9.51 -4.29 14.32
C CYS A 106 -8.43 -5.21 14.90
N TYR A 107 -7.17 -5.00 14.55
CA TYR A 107 -6.05 -5.77 15.09
C TYR A 107 -5.92 -5.62 16.62
N ARG A 108 -5.98 -4.41 17.14
CA ARG A 108 -5.93 -4.16 18.60
C ARG A 108 -6.99 -4.91 19.38
N ARG A 109 -8.18 -5.06 18.78
CA ARG A 109 -9.33 -5.73 19.43
C ARG A 109 -9.29 -7.24 19.27
N THR A 110 -8.87 -7.75 18.10
CA THR A 110 -9.00 -9.16 17.76
C THR A 110 -7.72 -9.97 17.90
N HIS A 111 -6.57 -9.31 17.78
CA HIS A 111 -5.25 -9.93 17.63
C HIS A 111 -5.22 -10.97 16.50
N ALA A 112 -6.05 -10.80 15.47
CA ALA A 112 -6.07 -11.70 14.32
C ALA A 112 -4.72 -11.64 13.58
N PRO A 113 -4.09 -12.78 13.26
CA PRO A 113 -2.78 -12.81 12.62
C PRO A 113 -2.72 -12.08 11.28
N VAL A 114 -3.86 -11.98 10.61
CA VAL A 114 -4.07 -11.22 9.37
C VAL A 114 -5.31 -10.36 9.54
N VAL A 115 -5.20 -9.04 9.31
CA VAL A 115 -6.36 -8.15 9.18
C VAL A 115 -6.33 -7.49 7.81
N ARG A 116 -7.49 -7.47 7.14
CA ARG A 116 -7.61 -6.93 5.78
C ARG A 116 -8.98 -6.31 5.53
N PRO A 117 -9.05 -5.20 4.78
CA PRO A 117 -10.31 -4.69 4.26
C PRO A 117 -11.00 -5.73 3.37
N THR A 118 -12.33 -5.83 3.48
CA THR A 118 -13.14 -6.71 2.65
C THR A 118 -14.35 -5.99 2.09
N SER A 119 -14.76 -6.34 0.85
CA SER A 119 -16.00 -5.88 0.21
C SER A 119 -16.53 -7.02 -0.66
N GLY A 120 -17.54 -7.73 -0.17
CA GLY A 120 -17.98 -8.99 -0.76
C GLY A 120 -16.85 -10.02 -0.76
N MET A 121 -16.43 -10.47 -1.96
CA MET A 121 -15.32 -11.41 -2.11
C MET A 121 -13.97 -10.71 -2.38
N ARG A 122 -13.95 -9.39 -2.48
CA ARG A 122 -12.70 -8.63 -2.68
C ARG A 122 -11.97 -8.46 -1.35
N HIS A 123 -10.64 -8.50 -1.42
CA HIS A 123 -9.74 -8.20 -0.32
C HIS A 123 -8.89 -6.99 -0.72
N GLY A 124 -8.80 -6.01 0.16
CA GLY A 124 -8.16 -4.73 -0.11
C GLY A 124 -6.88 -4.49 0.70
N HIS A 125 -6.39 -3.27 0.59
CA HIS A 125 -5.23 -2.75 1.29
C HIS A 125 -5.62 -1.64 2.29
N PRO A 126 -4.79 -1.43 3.34
CA PRO A 126 -3.59 -2.18 3.68
C PRO A 126 -3.90 -3.55 4.29
N LEU A 127 -2.97 -4.48 4.09
CA LEU A 127 -2.96 -5.76 4.78
C LEU A 127 -2.14 -5.62 6.07
N LEU A 128 -2.73 -5.91 7.24
CA LEU A 128 -1.97 -6.02 8.48
C LEU A 128 -1.55 -7.47 8.69
N ILE A 129 -0.29 -7.68 9.05
CA ILE A 129 0.32 -8.96 9.31
C ILE A 129 0.94 -8.94 10.69
N ASP A 130 0.51 -9.84 11.57
CA ASP A 130 1.08 -10.05 12.89
C ASP A 130 2.52 -10.57 12.79
N ARG A 131 3.36 -10.18 13.76
CA ARG A 131 4.78 -10.57 13.79
C ARG A 131 5.00 -12.08 13.82
N SER A 132 4.06 -12.86 14.38
CA SER A 132 4.13 -14.32 14.38
C SER A 132 4.23 -14.94 12.99
N LEU A 133 3.78 -14.22 11.95
CA LEU A 133 3.84 -14.68 10.56
C LEU A 133 5.12 -14.27 9.81
N PHE A 134 5.99 -13.45 10.39
CA PHE A 134 7.20 -12.96 9.71
C PHE A 134 8.15 -14.11 9.32
N ALA A 135 8.29 -15.10 10.18
CA ALA A 135 9.11 -16.28 9.88
C ALA A 135 8.52 -17.10 8.72
N ALA A 136 7.20 -17.28 8.71
CA ALA A 136 6.51 -18.00 7.63
C ALA A 136 6.61 -17.25 6.28
N LEU A 137 6.55 -15.92 6.29
CA LEU A 137 6.74 -15.11 5.08
C LEU A 137 8.17 -15.22 4.53
N ARG A 138 9.17 -15.24 5.42
CA ARG A 138 10.58 -15.42 5.00
C ARG A 138 10.87 -16.81 4.44
N ALA A 139 10.13 -17.83 4.90
CA ALA A 139 10.27 -19.21 4.47
C ALA A 139 9.35 -19.57 3.28
N ALA A 140 8.51 -18.66 2.83
CA ALA A 140 7.59 -18.93 1.72
C ALA A 140 8.33 -19.02 0.39
N GLU A 141 7.83 -19.90 -0.49
CA GLU A 141 8.37 -20.07 -1.83
C GLU A 141 8.19 -18.79 -2.66
N PRO A 142 9.26 -18.27 -3.29
CA PRO A 142 9.20 -17.02 -4.04
C PRO A 142 8.10 -17.00 -5.12
N GLU A 143 7.92 -18.10 -5.84
CA GLU A 143 6.96 -18.23 -6.94
C GLU A 143 5.50 -18.23 -6.42
N ALA A 144 5.26 -18.76 -5.23
CA ALA A 144 3.94 -18.77 -4.59
C ALA A 144 3.58 -17.40 -3.98
N GLY A 145 4.58 -16.59 -3.66
CA GLY A 145 4.42 -15.28 -3.04
C GLY A 145 3.89 -15.35 -1.60
N ALA A 146 3.39 -14.21 -1.10
CA ALA A 146 2.84 -14.12 0.26
C ALA A 146 1.42 -14.71 0.40
N LYS A 147 0.69 -14.89 -0.71
CA LYS A 147 -0.73 -15.27 -0.70
C LYS A 147 -1.02 -16.57 0.07
N PRO A 148 -0.24 -17.67 -0.06
CA PRO A 148 -0.50 -18.89 0.70
C PRO A 148 -0.43 -18.67 2.21
N VAL A 149 0.59 -17.94 2.69
CA VAL A 149 0.75 -17.63 4.12
C VAL A 149 -0.44 -16.79 4.62
N VAL A 150 -0.80 -15.73 3.88
CA VAL A 150 -1.93 -14.88 4.22
C VAL A 150 -3.24 -15.67 4.27
N ARG A 151 -3.51 -16.52 3.26
CA ARG A 151 -4.74 -17.33 3.20
C ARG A 151 -4.83 -18.36 4.32
N ALA A 152 -3.72 -18.99 4.68
CA ALA A 152 -3.69 -20.00 5.74
C ALA A 152 -3.99 -19.40 7.13
N HIS A 153 -3.79 -18.09 7.34
CA HIS A 153 -3.97 -17.43 8.62
C HIS A 153 -5.08 -16.36 8.62
N ALA A 154 -5.74 -16.15 7.48
CA ALA A 154 -6.91 -15.29 7.40
C ALA A 154 -8.11 -15.93 8.13
N SER A 155 -8.89 -15.10 8.80
CA SER A 155 -10.06 -15.52 9.55
C SER A 155 -11.15 -14.45 9.53
N ALA A 156 -12.39 -14.84 9.84
CA ALA A 156 -13.50 -13.89 9.95
C ALA A 156 -13.25 -12.76 10.97
N ALA A 157 -12.42 -13.01 12.00
CA ALA A 157 -12.06 -11.99 12.99
C ALA A 157 -11.15 -10.89 12.41
N GLY A 158 -10.40 -11.20 11.36
CA GLY A 158 -9.52 -10.26 10.67
C GLY A 158 -10.09 -9.72 9.36
N ASP A 159 -11.16 -10.30 8.85
CA ASP A 159 -11.86 -9.80 7.67
C ASP A 159 -12.73 -8.60 8.06
N LEU A 160 -12.34 -7.40 7.63
CA LEU A 160 -12.96 -6.14 8.02
C LEU A 160 -13.79 -5.55 6.87
N PRO A 161 -15.13 -5.60 6.93
CA PRO A 161 -15.98 -4.97 5.93
C PRO A 161 -15.75 -3.44 5.87
N ILE A 162 -15.39 -2.92 4.72
CA ILE A 162 -15.08 -1.50 4.47
C ILE A 162 -15.78 -1.03 3.20
N ALA A 163 -16.35 0.19 3.26
CA ALA A 163 -17.01 0.83 2.12
C ALA A 163 -16.05 1.69 1.26
N ASP A 164 -14.81 1.88 1.69
CA ASP A 164 -13.79 2.69 1.00
C ASP A 164 -13.30 1.97 -0.26
N GLU A 165 -13.84 2.35 -1.41
CA GLU A 165 -13.41 1.78 -2.71
C GLU A 165 -11.92 2.01 -3.00
N GLY A 166 -11.30 3.05 -2.43
CA GLY A 166 -9.87 3.31 -2.56
C GLY A 166 -9.00 2.17 -2.03
N ALA A 167 -9.48 1.40 -1.05
CA ALA A 167 -8.79 0.23 -0.51
C ALA A 167 -8.75 -0.97 -1.48
N PHE A 168 -9.57 -0.96 -2.53
CA PHE A 168 -9.77 -2.05 -3.49
C PHE A 168 -9.44 -1.63 -4.93
N THR A 169 -8.89 -0.43 -5.11
CA THR A 169 -8.62 0.14 -6.43
C THR A 169 -7.13 0.17 -6.69
N ASP A 170 -6.69 -0.73 -7.56
CA ASP A 170 -5.34 -0.73 -8.12
C ASP A 170 -5.34 0.18 -9.36
N ILE A 171 -4.38 1.09 -9.45
CA ILE A 171 -4.21 1.97 -10.62
C ILE A 171 -3.05 1.43 -11.47
N ASP A 172 -3.38 0.54 -12.41
CA ASP A 172 -2.41 -0.16 -13.25
C ASP A 172 -2.31 0.43 -14.66
N THR A 173 -3.38 1.03 -15.15
CA THR A 173 -3.49 1.52 -16.53
C THR A 173 -3.64 3.03 -16.60
N GLU A 174 -3.32 3.60 -17.76
CA GLU A 174 -3.55 5.03 -18.05
C GLU A 174 -5.05 5.39 -17.98
N GLU A 175 -5.94 4.45 -18.32
CA GLU A 175 -7.38 4.65 -18.25
C GLU A 175 -7.85 4.77 -16.81
N GLU A 176 -7.41 3.86 -15.92
CA GLU A 176 -7.70 3.93 -14.49
C GLU A 176 -7.13 5.20 -13.87
N TYR A 177 -5.90 5.59 -14.24
CA TYR A 177 -5.29 6.83 -13.79
C TYR A 177 -6.15 8.05 -14.16
N ARG A 178 -6.63 8.15 -15.41
CA ARG A 178 -7.51 9.25 -15.84
C ARG A 178 -8.85 9.23 -15.12
N LYS A 179 -9.42 8.05 -14.92
CA LYS A 179 -10.71 7.88 -14.24
C LYS A 179 -10.66 8.36 -12.79
N TRP A 180 -9.61 7.99 -12.06
CA TRP A 180 -9.53 8.17 -10.61
C TRP A 180 -8.75 9.40 -10.17
N VAL A 181 -7.77 9.83 -10.96
CA VAL A 181 -6.83 10.90 -10.59
C VAL A 181 -7.14 12.23 -11.26
N ARG A 182 -7.77 12.22 -12.44
CA ARG A 182 -8.17 13.42 -13.20
C ARG A 182 -9.68 13.48 -13.48
N PRO A 183 -10.55 13.48 -12.48
CA PRO A 183 -11.99 13.59 -12.74
C PRO A 183 -12.43 14.97 -13.23
N GLY A 184 -11.56 15.99 -13.27
CA GLY A 184 -11.91 17.38 -13.52
C GLY A 184 -11.83 17.91 -14.96
N ASP A 185 -11.39 17.13 -15.94
CA ASP A 185 -11.21 17.61 -17.34
C ASP A 185 -12.45 17.37 -18.25
N ARG A 186 -13.60 17.07 -17.66
CA ARG A 186 -14.88 16.84 -18.39
C ARG A 186 -15.81 18.05 -18.47
N SER A 187 -15.37 19.25 -18.10
CA SER A 187 -16.19 20.47 -18.21
C SER A 187 -15.54 21.50 -19.14
N GLY A 188 -15.60 21.27 -20.44
CA GLY A 188 -15.12 22.21 -21.46
C GLY A 188 -15.70 21.97 -22.83
N GLY A 189 -16.86 21.30 -22.91
CA GLY A 189 -17.67 21.22 -24.13
C GLY A 189 -18.99 22.00 -23.96
N GLY A 190 -18.86 23.29 -23.64
CA GLY A 190 -20.01 24.21 -23.61
C GLY A 190 -20.50 24.49 -25.02
N GLU A 191 -21.71 24.11 -25.31
CA GLU A 191 -22.52 24.58 -26.40
C GLU A 191 -22.43 26.10 -26.50
N GLY A 192 -21.92 26.58 -27.60
CA GLY A 192 -22.07 27.93 -28.10
C GLY A 192 -23.08 27.94 -29.22
N SER A 193 -24.31 28.14 -28.85
CA SER A 193 -25.43 28.48 -29.74
C SER A 193 -25.11 29.72 -30.56
N ARG A 194 -25.15 29.66 -31.87
CA ARG A 194 -25.94 30.51 -32.79
C ARG A 194 -25.58 30.21 -34.22
#